data_62679215dbbc3b2d977b4047f160667c
#
_entry.id   62679215dbbc3b2d977b4047f160667c
#
_cell.length_a   1.000
_cell.length_b   1.000
_cell.length_c   1.000
_cell.angle_alpha   90.00
_cell.angle_beta   90.00
_cell.angle_gamma   90.00
#
_symmetry.space_group_name_H-M   'P 1'
#
loop_
_entity.id
_entity.type
_entity.pdbx_description
1 polymer ?
#
loop_
_entity_poly.entity_id
_entity_poly.type
_entity_poly.pdbx_seq_one_letter_code
_entity_poly.pdbx_strand_id
1 'polypeptide(L)'
;MTINIHPLQNIESANMKDLYAQVPFKKSILENLSFDYEKTGSVFDFAKDQEIYYWRNMLVNRMKLLMRNYAYTMFYYNQNILDEVWHKSPGSKGQSVELFPNFKDEDYTKYFNFNYFSEYFFLQGFSIFELFGQLIVNLYDIKLKEDKISFHKAVDKLKSKNKTKFYELDKVRKSNEFKLASKHRNYITHNQHPQFISSGITKYDSGMVAFGIGNYTSSQKVKEIMEGMLICLENIIEILRDKKN
;
A
#
# COMPACT_ATOMS: atom_id res chain seq x y z
N MET A 1 29.89 -13.63 -10.58
CA MET A 1 29.33 -14.43 -9.46
C MET A 1 27.86 -14.70 -9.79
N THR A 2 27.45 -15.95 -9.79
CA THR A 2 26.02 -16.30 -10.03
C THR A 2 25.33 -16.39 -8.68
N ILE A 3 24.31 -15.57 -8.47
CA ILE A 3 23.50 -15.59 -7.25
C ILE A 3 22.24 -16.40 -7.55
N ASN A 4 21.97 -17.41 -6.75
CA ASN A 4 20.75 -18.22 -6.87
C ASN A 4 19.65 -17.62 -6.01
N ILE A 5 18.54 -17.26 -6.63
CA ILE A 5 17.34 -16.78 -5.95
C ILE A 5 16.33 -17.93 -5.84
N HIS A 6 15.79 -18.12 -4.65
CA HIS A 6 14.79 -19.14 -4.35
C HIS A 6 13.43 -18.47 -4.05
N PRO A 7 12.56 -18.26 -5.04
CA PRO A 7 11.25 -17.67 -4.84
C PRO A 7 10.45 -18.48 -3.81
N LEU A 8 9.79 -17.78 -2.88
CA LEU A 8 8.95 -18.35 -1.84
C LEU A 8 9.66 -19.31 -0.86
N GLN A 9 10.97 -19.25 -0.78
CA GLN A 9 11.74 -20.11 0.12
C GLN A 9 11.22 -20.03 1.57
N ASN A 10 11.02 -21.20 2.19
CA ASN A 10 10.59 -21.37 3.58
C ASN A 10 9.22 -20.76 3.93
N ILE A 11 8.45 -20.25 2.97
CA ILE A 11 7.15 -19.62 3.26
C ILE A 11 6.12 -20.63 3.81
N GLU A 12 6.24 -21.90 3.43
CA GLU A 12 5.41 -23.02 3.94
C GLU A 12 5.61 -23.26 5.45
N SER A 13 6.77 -22.91 5.99
CA SER A 13 7.07 -23.02 7.42
C SER A 13 6.66 -21.78 8.23
N ALA A 14 6.12 -20.75 7.56
CA ALA A 14 5.73 -19.51 8.22
C ALA A 14 4.55 -19.73 9.19
N ASN A 15 4.71 -19.28 10.44
CA ASN A 15 3.58 -19.23 11.37
C ASN A 15 2.68 -18.04 10.99
N MET A 16 1.71 -18.29 10.14
CA MET A 16 0.80 -17.25 9.63
C MET A 16 -0.02 -16.59 10.73
N LYS A 17 -0.36 -17.31 11.81
CA LYS A 17 -1.11 -16.73 12.95
C LYS A 17 -0.31 -15.63 13.62
N ASP A 18 0.97 -15.85 13.88
CA ASP A 18 1.84 -14.86 14.52
C ASP A 18 2.14 -13.69 13.58
N LEU A 19 2.35 -13.97 12.29
CA LEU A 19 2.54 -12.91 11.28
C LEU A 19 1.28 -12.04 11.12
N TYR A 20 0.11 -12.66 11.10
CA TYR A 20 -1.16 -11.91 11.09
C TYR A 20 -1.39 -11.10 12.36
N ALA A 21 -0.89 -11.54 13.51
CA ALA A 21 -0.97 -10.77 14.76
C ALA A 21 -0.15 -9.47 14.70
N GLN A 22 0.92 -9.44 13.89
CA GLN A 22 1.79 -8.28 13.71
C GLN A 22 1.22 -7.23 12.73
N VAL A 23 0.14 -7.54 11.99
CA VAL A 23 -0.45 -6.58 11.03
C VAL A 23 -1.01 -5.38 11.79
N PRO A 24 -0.52 -4.15 11.56
CA PRO A 24 -0.98 -2.95 12.25
C PRO A 24 -2.31 -2.46 11.67
N PHE A 25 -3.33 -3.29 11.76
CA PHE A 25 -4.68 -3.03 11.30
C PHE A 25 -5.68 -3.71 12.24
N LYS A 26 -6.66 -2.95 12.70
CA LYS A 26 -7.69 -3.43 13.62
C LYS A 26 -8.73 -4.30 12.89
N LYS A 27 -8.47 -5.60 12.83
CA LYS A 27 -9.27 -6.58 12.06
C LYS A 27 -10.75 -6.59 12.43
N SER A 28 -11.08 -6.34 13.70
CA SER A 28 -12.47 -6.26 14.18
C SER A 28 -13.32 -5.21 13.45
N ILE A 29 -12.69 -4.21 12.81
CA ILE A 29 -13.40 -3.23 11.99
C ILE A 29 -14.06 -3.86 10.75
N LEU A 30 -13.47 -4.95 10.23
CA LEU A 30 -14.03 -5.67 9.08
C LEU A 30 -15.13 -6.65 9.47
N GLU A 31 -15.17 -7.02 10.76
CA GLU A 31 -16.23 -7.83 11.31
C GLU A 31 -17.48 -6.95 11.46
N ASN A 32 -18.61 -7.38 10.95
CA ASN A 32 -19.87 -6.62 10.98
C ASN A 32 -19.77 -5.20 10.35
N LEU A 33 -18.84 -5.01 9.39
CA LEU A 33 -18.71 -3.75 8.69
C LEU A 33 -20.03 -3.40 8.00
N SER A 34 -20.61 -2.26 8.34
CA SER A 34 -21.79 -1.70 7.70
C SER A 34 -21.56 -0.24 7.37
N PHE A 35 -22.30 0.24 6.38
CA PHE A 35 -22.26 1.64 5.95
C PHE A 35 -23.66 2.21 6.02
N ASP A 36 -23.77 3.36 6.65
CA ASP A 36 -25.04 4.11 6.73
C ASP A 36 -25.19 5.01 5.50
N TYR A 37 -26.40 5.03 4.93
CA TYR A 37 -26.77 5.90 3.84
C TYR A 37 -28.24 6.30 3.95
N GLU A 38 -28.61 7.40 3.31
CA GLU A 38 -29.96 7.92 3.32
C GLU A 38 -30.89 7.03 2.49
N LYS A 39 -31.92 6.44 3.14
CA LYS A 39 -32.96 5.64 2.49
C LYS A 39 -34.15 6.52 2.18
N THR A 40 -34.69 6.37 0.98
CA THR A 40 -35.81 7.14 0.47
C THR A 40 -37.16 6.46 0.70
N GLY A 41 -37.13 5.18 1.13
CA GLY A 41 -38.35 4.35 1.27
C GLY A 41 -38.91 3.83 -0.07
N SER A 42 -38.11 3.96 -1.14
CA SER A 42 -38.50 3.52 -2.48
C SER A 42 -38.01 2.13 -2.83
N VAL A 43 -38.56 1.52 -3.88
CA VAL A 43 -38.09 0.23 -4.45
C VAL A 43 -36.61 0.29 -4.85
N PHE A 44 -36.10 1.48 -5.18
CA PHE A 44 -34.68 1.67 -5.54
C PHE A 44 -33.72 1.48 -4.37
N ASP A 45 -34.18 1.60 -3.12
CA ASP A 45 -33.35 1.35 -1.94
C ASP A 45 -32.85 -0.10 -1.91
N PHE A 46 -33.66 -1.06 -2.40
CA PHE A 46 -33.23 -2.45 -2.49
C PHE A 46 -32.05 -2.62 -3.45
N ALA A 47 -32.09 -2.01 -4.62
CA ALA A 47 -30.96 -2.07 -5.58
C ALA A 47 -29.70 -1.45 -4.98
N LYS A 48 -29.83 -0.31 -4.32
CA LYS A 48 -28.73 0.37 -3.63
C LYS A 48 -28.16 -0.45 -2.47
N ASP A 49 -29.01 -1.12 -1.68
CA ASP A 49 -28.57 -2.05 -0.63
C ASP A 49 -27.69 -3.17 -1.22
N GLN A 50 -28.07 -3.74 -2.39
CA GLN A 50 -27.29 -4.78 -3.07
C GLN A 50 -25.94 -4.26 -3.58
N GLU A 51 -25.88 -3.07 -4.13
CA GLU A 51 -24.63 -2.45 -4.59
C GLU A 51 -23.70 -2.15 -3.42
N ILE A 52 -24.20 -1.58 -2.34
CA ILE A 52 -23.39 -1.30 -1.13
C ILE A 52 -22.89 -2.61 -0.53
N TYR A 53 -23.72 -3.65 -0.47
CA TYR A 53 -23.33 -4.98 0.00
C TYR A 53 -22.23 -5.59 -0.88
N TYR A 54 -22.33 -5.46 -2.19
CA TYR A 54 -21.31 -5.92 -3.14
C TYR A 54 -19.96 -5.22 -2.87
N TRP A 55 -19.94 -3.89 -2.84
CA TRP A 55 -18.72 -3.11 -2.62
C TRP A 55 -18.10 -3.36 -1.24
N ARG A 56 -18.94 -3.52 -0.22
CA ARG A 56 -18.50 -3.94 1.12
C ARG A 56 -17.78 -5.28 1.10
N ASN A 57 -18.34 -6.29 0.46
CA ASN A 57 -17.73 -7.61 0.38
C ASN A 57 -16.42 -7.58 -0.41
N MET A 58 -16.37 -6.81 -1.48
CA MET A 58 -15.14 -6.59 -2.24
C MET A 58 -14.06 -5.92 -1.36
N LEU A 59 -14.43 -4.92 -0.58
CA LEU A 59 -13.52 -4.26 0.36
C LEU A 59 -12.97 -5.24 1.40
N VAL A 60 -13.83 -6.00 2.07
CA VAL A 60 -13.43 -6.97 3.09
C VAL A 60 -12.48 -8.02 2.50
N ASN A 61 -12.79 -8.56 1.32
CA ASN A 61 -11.97 -9.58 0.67
C ASN A 61 -10.60 -9.02 0.25
N ARG A 62 -10.56 -7.82 -0.33
CA ARG A 62 -9.28 -7.18 -0.71
C ARG A 62 -8.45 -6.78 0.50
N MET A 63 -9.06 -6.31 1.58
CA MET A 63 -8.36 -6.02 2.83
C MET A 63 -7.75 -7.30 3.44
N LYS A 64 -8.47 -8.43 3.45
CA LYS A 64 -7.91 -9.72 3.90
C LYS A 64 -6.70 -10.15 3.08
N LEU A 65 -6.76 -9.97 1.77
CA LEU A 65 -5.66 -10.29 0.87
C LEU A 65 -4.47 -9.33 1.06
N LEU A 66 -4.73 -8.04 1.25
CA LEU A 66 -3.70 -7.05 1.56
C LEU A 66 -2.95 -7.39 2.86
N MET A 67 -3.69 -7.73 3.92
CA MET A 67 -3.10 -8.15 5.19
C MET A 67 -2.26 -9.43 5.05
N ARG A 68 -2.66 -10.35 4.17
CA ARG A 68 -1.87 -11.55 3.85
C ARG A 68 -0.54 -11.17 3.20
N ASN A 69 -0.56 -10.25 2.24
CA ASN A 69 0.67 -9.78 1.60
C ASN A 69 1.58 -9.05 2.58
N TYR A 70 1.02 -8.24 3.47
CA TYR A 70 1.80 -7.66 4.56
C TYR A 70 2.47 -8.74 5.41
N ALA A 71 1.72 -9.76 5.83
CA ALA A 71 2.25 -10.86 6.63
C ALA A 71 3.39 -11.62 5.91
N TYR A 72 3.27 -11.87 4.60
CA TYR A 72 4.34 -12.49 3.82
C TYR A 72 5.57 -11.58 3.68
N THR A 73 5.36 -10.28 3.47
CA THR A 73 6.47 -9.31 3.48
C THR A 73 7.20 -9.34 4.81
N MET A 74 6.46 -9.34 5.94
CA MET A 74 7.05 -9.36 7.28
C MET A 74 7.75 -10.68 7.61
N PHE A 75 7.32 -11.80 7.03
CA PHE A 75 8.03 -13.07 7.15
C PHE A 75 9.48 -12.96 6.66
N TYR A 76 9.70 -12.37 5.49
CA TYR A 76 11.05 -12.18 4.95
C TYR A 76 11.79 -11.02 5.63
N TYR A 77 11.10 -9.94 5.97
CA TYR A 77 11.69 -8.83 6.72
C TYR A 77 12.27 -9.29 8.06
N ASN A 78 11.55 -10.12 8.80
CA ASN A 78 11.97 -10.62 10.12
C ASN A 78 13.16 -11.60 10.05
N GLN A 79 13.58 -12.01 8.85
CA GLN A 79 14.80 -12.79 8.64
C GLN A 79 16.06 -11.91 8.56
N ASN A 80 15.96 -10.65 8.94
CA ASN A 80 17.03 -9.67 9.02
C ASN A 80 17.68 -9.37 7.66
N ILE A 81 17.08 -8.47 6.89
CA ILE A 81 17.61 -7.96 5.62
C ILE A 81 18.59 -6.83 5.96
N LEU A 82 19.89 -7.03 5.68
CA LEU A 82 20.98 -6.12 6.05
C LEU A 82 21.19 -5.01 4.99
N ASP A 83 20.13 -4.33 4.56
CA ASP A 83 20.14 -3.37 3.45
C ASP A 83 20.21 -1.89 3.87
N GLU A 84 20.37 -1.61 5.14
CA GLU A 84 20.57 -0.23 5.62
C GLU A 84 21.87 0.36 5.05
N VAL A 85 22.95 -0.46 5.01
CA VAL A 85 24.19 -0.14 4.31
C VAL A 85 24.13 -0.77 2.93
N TRP A 86 23.39 -0.12 2.02
CA TRP A 86 23.17 -0.66 0.68
C TRP A 86 24.31 -0.40 -0.31
N HIS A 87 25.27 0.50 0.02
CA HIS A 87 26.48 0.70 -0.78
C HIS A 87 27.67 1.12 0.10
N LYS A 88 28.86 0.84 -0.40
CA LYS A 88 30.14 1.28 0.15
C LYS A 88 31.02 1.81 -0.98
N SER A 89 31.69 2.95 -0.79
CA SER A 89 32.64 3.52 -1.73
C SER A 89 33.88 4.06 -0.97
N PRO A 90 35.10 3.67 -1.33
CA PRO A 90 35.43 2.60 -2.26
C PRO A 90 35.01 1.24 -1.71
N GLY A 91 34.79 0.29 -2.64
CA GLY A 91 34.44 -1.09 -2.27
C GLY A 91 35.65 -1.84 -1.69
N SER A 92 35.37 -2.95 -0.98
CA SER A 92 36.35 -3.72 -0.22
C SER A 92 37.39 -4.44 -1.10
N LYS A 93 37.09 -4.64 -2.39
CA LYS A 93 37.92 -5.37 -3.36
C LYS A 93 38.51 -4.46 -4.47
N GLY A 94 38.61 -3.16 -4.20
CA GLY A 94 39.18 -2.19 -5.15
C GLY A 94 38.20 -1.66 -6.22
N GLN A 95 36.91 -2.09 -6.21
CA GLN A 95 35.88 -1.50 -7.04
C GLN A 95 35.51 -0.09 -6.54
N SER A 96 35.04 0.77 -7.45
CA SER A 96 34.61 2.14 -7.09
C SER A 96 33.42 2.14 -6.14
N VAL A 97 32.52 1.17 -6.30
CA VAL A 97 31.32 0.99 -5.44
C VAL A 97 31.07 -0.51 -5.24
N GLU A 98 30.77 -0.89 -4.03
CA GLU A 98 30.29 -2.22 -3.65
C GLU A 98 28.84 -2.09 -3.18
N LEU A 99 27.93 -2.85 -3.82
CA LEU A 99 26.52 -2.86 -3.48
C LEU A 99 26.24 -3.97 -2.48
N PHE A 100 25.41 -3.70 -1.48
CA PHE A 100 25.06 -4.62 -0.41
C PHE A 100 26.27 -5.31 0.23
N PRO A 101 27.22 -4.53 0.77
CA PRO A 101 28.49 -5.07 1.26
C PRO A 101 28.34 -6.11 2.39
N ASN A 102 27.20 -6.12 3.06
CA ASN A 102 26.89 -7.02 4.18
C ASN A 102 26.06 -8.25 3.76
N PHE A 103 25.65 -8.35 2.47
CA PHE A 103 24.86 -9.48 2.00
C PHE A 103 25.70 -10.72 1.76
N LYS A 104 25.16 -11.86 2.23
CA LYS A 104 25.54 -13.19 1.81
C LYS A 104 24.60 -13.67 0.70
N ASP A 105 24.92 -14.77 0.04
CA ASP A 105 24.09 -15.31 -1.06
C ASP A 105 22.63 -15.56 -0.63
N GLU A 106 22.41 -16.04 0.59
CA GLU A 106 21.07 -16.28 1.14
C GLU A 106 20.24 -14.99 1.34
N ASP A 107 20.90 -13.84 1.58
CA ASP A 107 20.22 -12.57 1.83
C ASP A 107 19.55 -12.02 0.57
N TYR A 108 20.11 -12.32 -0.60
CA TYR A 108 19.48 -11.96 -1.88
C TYR A 108 18.12 -12.64 -2.07
N THR A 109 17.97 -13.88 -1.62
CA THR A 109 16.67 -14.59 -1.65
C THR A 109 15.65 -13.93 -0.73
N LYS A 110 16.03 -13.58 0.50
CA LYS A 110 15.15 -12.86 1.46
C LYS A 110 14.73 -11.51 0.88
N TYR A 111 15.70 -10.77 0.37
CA TYR A 111 15.50 -9.45 -0.24
C TYR A 111 14.59 -9.51 -1.47
N PHE A 112 14.79 -10.47 -2.36
CA PHE A 112 13.94 -10.68 -3.53
C PHE A 112 12.49 -10.94 -3.14
N ASN A 113 12.26 -11.87 -2.20
CA ASN A 113 10.90 -12.21 -1.77
C ASN A 113 10.23 -11.05 -1.00
N PHE A 114 10.98 -10.32 -0.17
CA PHE A 114 10.50 -9.10 0.48
C PHE A 114 10.02 -8.07 -0.55
N ASN A 115 10.84 -7.80 -1.57
CA ASN A 115 10.51 -6.86 -2.64
C ASN A 115 9.26 -7.29 -3.40
N TYR A 116 9.16 -8.56 -3.76
CA TYR A 116 8.02 -9.11 -4.49
C TYR A 116 6.69 -8.91 -3.73
N PHE A 117 6.65 -9.26 -2.43
CA PHE A 117 5.42 -9.10 -1.65
C PHE A 117 5.12 -7.66 -1.29
N SER A 118 6.12 -6.82 -1.03
CA SER A 118 5.92 -5.41 -0.76
C SER A 118 5.42 -4.65 -1.99
N GLU A 119 5.94 -4.94 -3.17
CA GLU A 119 5.44 -4.38 -4.44
C GLU A 119 3.97 -4.73 -4.63
N TYR A 120 3.62 -6.00 -4.52
CA TYR A 120 2.24 -6.46 -4.67
C TYR A 120 1.32 -5.83 -3.60
N PHE A 121 1.82 -5.64 -2.37
CA PHE A 121 1.09 -4.93 -1.32
C PHE A 121 0.72 -3.51 -1.74
N PHE A 122 1.64 -2.72 -2.28
CA PHE A 122 1.35 -1.35 -2.71
C PHE A 122 0.36 -1.30 -3.88
N LEU A 123 0.53 -2.15 -4.88
CA LEU A 123 -0.38 -2.22 -6.02
C LEU A 123 -1.81 -2.57 -5.57
N GLN A 124 -1.93 -3.55 -4.71
CA GLN A 124 -3.22 -3.98 -4.17
C GLN A 124 -3.84 -2.92 -3.24
N GLY A 125 -3.05 -2.28 -2.39
CA GLY A 125 -3.54 -1.23 -1.51
C GLY A 125 -4.13 -0.06 -2.27
N PHE A 126 -3.50 0.37 -3.36
CA PHE A 126 -4.05 1.44 -4.20
C PHE A 126 -5.32 0.99 -4.94
N SER A 127 -5.47 -0.28 -5.29
CA SER A 127 -6.74 -0.79 -5.81
C SER A 127 -7.87 -0.72 -4.78
N ILE A 128 -7.54 -0.75 -3.48
CA ILE A 128 -8.52 -0.57 -2.39
C ILE A 128 -8.93 0.90 -2.26
N PHE A 129 -8.01 1.85 -2.43
CA PHE A 129 -8.40 3.27 -2.50
C PHE A 129 -9.38 3.54 -3.64
N GLU A 130 -9.17 2.96 -4.83
CA GLU A 130 -10.11 3.08 -5.95
C GLU A 130 -11.48 2.46 -5.61
N LEU A 131 -11.50 1.35 -4.87
CA LEU A 131 -12.74 0.73 -4.39
C LEU A 131 -13.47 1.63 -3.39
N PHE A 132 -12.75 2.37 -2.52
CA PHE A 132 -13.39 3.42 -1.70
C PHE A 132 -14.01 4.52 -2.56
N GLY A 133 -13.42 4.85 -3.70
CA GLY A 133 -14.04 5.77 -4.66
C GLY A 133 -15.41 5.29 -5.12
N GLN A 134 -15.54 4.01 -5.49
CA GLN A 134 -16.82 3.38 -5.86
C GLN A 134 -17.82 3.40 -4.70
N LEU A 135 -17.36 3.02 -3.50
CA LEU A 135 -18.20 2.99 -2.31
C LEU A 135 -18.74 4.39 -1.96
N ILE A 136 -17.90 5.43 -1.98
CA ILE A 136 -18.31 6.82 -1.71
C ILE A 136 -19.34 7.29 -2.72
N VAL A 137 -19.15 7.00 -4.01
CA VAL A 137 -20.10 7.35 -5.07
C VAL A 137 -21.47 6.76 -4.79
N ASN A 138 -21.52 5.48 -4.42
CA ASN A 138 -22.78 4.78 -4.13
C ASN A 138 -23.42 5.22 -2.82
N LEU A 139 -22.64 5.43 -1.74
CA LEU A 139 -23.17 5.86 -0.45
C LEU A 139 -23.86 7.24 -0.51
N TYR A 140 -23.30 8.17 -1.30
CA TYR A 140 -23.72 9.57 -1.31
C TYR A 140 -24.40 10.02 -2.62
N ASP A 141 -24.79 9.08 -3.49
CA ASP A 141 -25.44 9.36 -4.79
C ASP A 141 -24.69 10.42 -5.61
N ILE A 142 -23.40 10.22 -5.74
CA ILE A 142 -22.52 11.12 -6.50
C ILE A 142 -22.57 10.74 -7.98
N LYS A 143 -22.97 11.68 -8.83
CA LYS A 143 -23.01 11.45 -10.29
C LYS A 143 -21.60 11.61 -10.86
N LEU A 144 -20.94 10.51 -11.18
CA LEU A 144 -19.69 10.42 -11.95
C LEU A 144 -19.86 9.37 -13.05
N LYS A 145 -19.19 9.58 -14.18
CA LYS A 145 -19.08 8.52 -15.21
C LYS A 145 -18.23 7.39 -14.64
N GLU A 146 -18.59 6.14 -14.91
CA GLU A 146 -17.97 4.95 -14.35
C GLU A 146 -16.45 4.92 -14.61
N ASP A 147 -16.03 5.23 -15.85
CA ASP A 147 -14.63 5.31 -16.27
C ASP A 147 -13.81 6.43 -15.59
N LYS A 148 -14.48 7.32 -14.87
CA LYS A 148 -13.89 8.47 -14.17
C LYS A 148 -13.94 8.38 -12.66
N ILE A 149 -14.47 7.30 -12.10
CA ILE A 149 -14.52 7.13 -10.65
C ILE A 149 -13.11 6.81 -10.15
N SER A 150 -12.64 7.60 -9.22
CA SER A 150 -11.41 7.38 -8.46
C SER A 150 -11.61 7.90 -7.04
N PHE A 151 -10.80 7.42 -6.08
CA PHE A 151 -10.84 7.89 -4.71
C PHE A 151 -10.77 9.43 -4.62
N HIS A 152 -9.81 10.03 -5.31
CA HIS A 152 -9.63 11.48 -5.31
C HIS A 152 -10.87 12.22 -5.81
N LYS A 153 -11.42 11.81 -6.96
CA LYS A 153 -12.59 12.47 -7.55
C LYS A 153 -13.85 12.27 -6.71
N ALA A 154 -14.03 11.07 -6.14
CA ALA A 154 -15.16 10.80 -5.25
C ALA A 154 -15.12 11.68 -4.00
N VAL A 155 -13.94 11.79 -3.35
CA VAL A 155 -13.75 12.68 -2.21
C VAL A 155 -14.01 14.14 -2.58
N ASP A 156 -13.49 14.64 -3.72
CA ASP A 156 -13.72 16.02 -4.14
C ASP A 156 -15.21 16.32 -4.36
N LYS A 157 -15.95 15.39 -4.97
CA LYS A 157 -17.40 15.53 -5.19
C LYS A 157 -18.23 15.40 -3.90
N LEU A 158 -17.72 14.66 -2.91
CA LEU A 158 -18.37 14.51 -1.62
C LEU A 158 -18.56 15.85 -0.89
N LYS A 159 -17.72 16.87 -1.18
CA LYS A 159 -17.82 18.21 -0.58
C LYS A 159 -19.22 18.82 -0.73
N SER A 160 -19.91 18.59 -1.85
CA SER A 160 -21.26 19.10 -2.10
C SER A 160 -22.36 18.27 -1.43
N LYS A 161 -22.07 17.03 -1.03
CA LYS A 161 -23.02 16.09 -0.45
C LYS A 161 -22.90 15.99 1.08
N ASN A 162 -21.69 15.88 1.57
CA ASN A 162 -21.40 15.77 3.00
C ASN A 162 -20.06 16.45 3.34
N LYS A 163 -20.12 17.70 3.81
CA LYS A 163 -18.93 18.49 4.12
C LYS A 163 -18.10 17.87 5.24
N THR A 164 -18.71 17.31 6.27
CA THR A 164 -18.01 16.70 7.41
C THR A 164 -17.15 15.53 6.92
N LYS A 165 -17.74 14.56 6.25
CA LYS A 165 -17.04 13.40 5.69
C LYS A 165 -15.98 13.80 4.65
N PHE A 166 -16.26 14.85 3.87
CA PHE A 166 -15.27 15.42 2.96
C PHE A 166 -13.99 15.86 3.71
N TYR A 167 -14.12 16.67 4.76
CA TYR A 167 -12.95 17.18 5.48
C TYR A 167 -12.19 16.05 6.18
N GLU A 168 -12.87 15.06 6.75
CA GLU A 168 -12.26 13.90 7.37
C GLU A 168 -11.44 13.08 6.36
N LEU A 169 -12.02 12.74 5.21
CA LEU A 169 -11.35 11.99 4.14
C LEU A 169 -10.23 12.78 3.45
N ASP A 170 -10.43 14.09 3.25
CA ASP A 170 -9.42 14.98 2.68
C ASP A 170 -8.20 15.11 3.59
N LYS A 171 -8.39 15.07 4.91
CA LYS A 171 -7.30 15.02 5.90
C LYS A 171 -6.47 13.74 5.74
N VAL A 172 -7.10 12.57 5.56
CA VAL A 172 -6.39 11.32 5.29
C VAL A 172 -5.62 11.41 3.97
N ARG A 173 -6.27 11.87 2.90
CA ARG A 173 -5.64 12.05 1.57
C ARG A 173 -4.43 13.00 1.58
N LYS A 174 -4.42 13.97 2.47
CA LYS A 174 -3.34 14.96 2.63
C LYS A 174 -2.29 14.55 3.67
N SER A 175 -2.50 13.45 4.38
CA SER A 175 -1.57 12.98 5.39
C SER A 175 -0.21 12.62 4.79
N ASN A 176 0.82 12.61 5.60
CA ASN A 176 2.18 12.24 5.19
C ASN A 176 2.23 10.76 4.79
N GLU A 177 1.53 9.90 5.51
CA GLU A 177 1.43 8.46 5.28
C GLU A 177 0.85 8.16 3.89
N PHE A 178 -0.27 8.81 3.54
CA PHE A 178 -0.88 8.66 2.20
C PHE A 178 0.06 9.15 1.09
N LYS A 179 0.71 10.31 1.28
CA LYS A 179 1.64 10.88 0.29
C LYS A 179 2.85 10.00 0.07
N LEU A 180 3.43 9.46 1.16
CA LEU A 180 4.58 8.54 1.07
C LEU A 180 4.20 7.25 0.35
N ALA A 181 3.07 6.63 0.70
CA ALA A 181 2.57 5.44 0.03
C ALA A 181 2.28 5.69 -1.45
N SER A 182 1.63 6.82 -1.79
CA SER A 182 1.35 7.22 -3.17
C SER A 182 2.64 7.45 -3.98
N LYS A 183 3.60 8.15 -3.41
CA LYS A 183 4.91 8.37 -4.03
C LYS A 183 5.62 7.04 -4.29
N HIS A 184 5.66 6.15 -3.30
CA HIS A 184 6.32 4.85 -3.41
C HIS A 184 5.68 3.99 -4.50
N ARG A 185 4.34 3.87 -4.53
CA ARG A 185 3.62 3.15 -5.58
C ARG A 185 3.87 3.75 -6.97
N ASN A 186 3.90 5.08 -7.09
CA ASN A 186 4.17 5.72 -8.37
C ASN A 186 5.59 5.43 -8.87
N TYR A 187 6.57 5.31 -7.98
CA TYR A 187 7.91 4.85 -8.36
C TYR A 187 7.88 3.41 -8.87
N ILE A 188 7.18 2.50 -8.18
CA ILE A 188 7.02 1.11 -8.62
C ILE A 188 6.39 1.01 -10.02
N THR A 189 5.38 1.83 -10.31
CA THR A 189 4.57 1.67 -11.54
C THR A 189 5.06 2.48 -12.73
N HIS A 190 5.71 3.61 -12.51
CA HIS A 190 6.00 4.60 -13.58
C HIS A 190 7.44 5.05 -13.64
N ASN A 191 8.28 4.65 -12.66
CA ASN A 191 9.66 5.05 -12.57
C ASN A 191 10.55 3.85 -12.29
N GLN A 192 11.80 4.09 -11.94
CA GLN A 192 12.68 3.06 -11.44
C GLN A 192 12.19 2.58 -10.08
N HIS A 193 12.11 1.25 -9.91
CA HIS A 193 11.71 0.64 -8.65
C HIS A 193 12.62 1.14 -7.50
N PRO A 194 12.04 1.63 -6.38
CA PRO A 194 12.80 2.33 -5.35
C PRO A 194 13.79 1.43 -4.57
N GLN A 195 13.70 0.13 -4.74
CA GLN A 195 14.61 -0.87 -4.17
C GLN A 195 15.61 -1.44 -5.19
N PHE A 196 15.54 -1.05 -6.47
CA PHE A 196 16.53 -1.42 -7.47
C PHE A 196 17.58 -0.33 -7.65
N ILE A 197 18.83 -0.67 -7.39
CA ILE A 197 19.95 0.29 -7.36
C ILE A 197 20.47 0.62 -8.76
N SER A 198 20.20 -0.22 -9.75
CA SER A 198 20.74 -0.06 -11.09
C SER A 198 20.14 1.11 -11.85
N SER A 199 20.97 1.95 -12.43
CA SER A 199 20.63 2.97 -13.45
C SER A 199 19.71 4.11 -13.03
N GLY A 200 19.82 4.63 -11.80
CA GLY A 200 19.10 5.82 -11.40
C GLY A 200 19.52 7.07 -12.17
N ILE A 201 18.53 7.92 -12.50
CA ILE A 201 18.77 9.29 -12.94
C ILE A 201 18.34 10.21 -11.81
N THR A 202 19.27 10.95 -11.24
CA THR A 202 18.96 11.97 -10.22
C THR A 202 19.03 13.35 -10.89
N LYS A 203 17.91 14.07 -10.88
CA LYS A 203 17.83 15.46 -11.32
C LYS A 203 17.87 16.36 -10.10
N TYR A 204 18.79 17.30 -10.09
CA TYR A 204 18.92 18.31 -9.06
C TYR A 204 18.20 19.61 -9.47
N ASP A 205 17.75 20.39 -8.49
CA ASP A 205 17.10 21.69 -8.74
C ASP A 205 18.02 22.68 -9.47
N SER A 206 19.34 22.49 -9.38
CA SER A 206 20.34 23.23 -10.15
C SER A 206 20.33 22.94 -11.66
N GLY A 207 19.50 22.01 -12.15
CA GLY A 207 19.50 21.52 -13.53
C GLY A 207 20.56 20.44 -13.82
N MET A 208 21.41 20.09 -12.85
CA MET A 208 22.40 19.02 -12.98
C MET A 208 21.68 17.66 -13.00
N VAL A 209 22.20 16.75 -13.83
CA VAL A 209 21.69 15.37 -13.93
C VAL A 209 22.84 14.43 -13.61
N ALA A 210 22.67 13.60 -12.59
CA ALA A 210 23.60 12.51 -12.28
C ALA A 210 23.03 11.18 -12.77
N PHE A 211 23.88 10.37 -13.36
CA PHE A 211 23.60 9.01 -13.82
C PHE A 211 24.35 8.04 -12.94
N GLY A 212 23.74 6.92 -12.59
CA GLY A 212 24.39 5.86 -11.82
C GLY A 212 23.52 5.34 -10.70
N ILE A 213 24.02 5.38 -9.46
CA ILE A 213 23.32 4.87 -8.29
C ILE A 213 22.14 5.78 -7.98
N GLY A 214 20.91 5.28 -8.16
CA GLY A 214 19.68 5.99 -7.82
C GLY A 214 19.42 6.05 -6.31
N ASN A 215 18.33 6.72 -5.94
CA ASN A 215 17.85 6.69 -4.56
C ASN A 215 17.37 5.28 -4.22
N TYR A 216 17.90 4.75 -3.12
CA TYR A 216 17.48 3.46 -2.59
C TYR A 216 16.54 3.65 -1.39
N THR A 217 15.52 2.82 -1.31
CA THR A 217 14.60 2.77 -0.16
C THR A 217 14.81 1.46 0.59
N SER A 218 15.35 1.53 1.82
CA SER A 218 15.63 0.34 2.62
C SER A 218 14.36 -0.43 3.00
N SER A 219 14.51 -1.72 3.29
CA SER A 219 13.42 -2.60 3.74
C SER A 219 12.71 -2.04 4.99
N GLN A 220 13.44 -1.45 5.93
CA GLN A 220 12.88 -0.76 7.08
C GLN A 220 11.97 0.40 6.65
N LYS A 221 12.41 1.22 5.69
CA LYS A 221 11.62 2.36 5.21
C LYS A 221 10.38 1.91 4.43
N VAL A 222 10.49 0.84 3.65
CA VAL A 222 9.34 0.24 2.95
C VAL A 222 8.31 -0.27 3.95
N LYS A 223 8.73 -0.96 5.01
CA LYS A 223 7.85 -1.39 6.11
C LYS A 223 7.08 -0.22 6.71
N GLU A 224 7.77 0.87 7.09
CA GLU A 224 7.12 2.08 7.64
C GLU A 224 6.06 2.66 6.70
N ILE A 225 6.34 2.68 5.39
CA ILE A 225 5.38 3.18 4.38
C ILE A 225 4.18 2.23 4.26
N MET A 226 4.39 0.91 4.34
CA MET A 226 3.31 -0.08 4.33
C MET A 226 2.40 0.09 5.56
N GLU A 227 2.98 0.26 6.75
CA GLU A 227 2.25 0.50 8.00
C GLU A 227 1.43 1.80 7.92
N GLY A 228 2.05 2.88 7.43
CA GLY A 228 1.35 4.15 7.19
C GLY A 228 0.16 4.01 6.24
N MET A 229 0.28 3.19 5.18
CA MET A 229 -0.82 2.93 4.26
C MET A 229 -1.96 2.15 4.94
N LEU A 230 -1.66 1.15 5.78
CA LEU A 230 -2.69 0.43 6.54
C LEU A 230 -3.46 1.36 7.50
N ILE A 231 -2.76 2.29 8.17
CA ILE A 231 -3.38 3.32 9.00
C ILE A 231 -4.32 4.21 8.18
N CYS A 232 -3.93 4.62 6.97
CA CYS A 232 -4.81 5.39 6.09
C CYS A 232 -6.08 4.63 5.72
N LEU A 233 -5.96 3.34 5.36
CA LEU A 233 -7.10 2.48 5.01
C LEU A 233 -8.02 2.27 6.22
N GLU A 234 -7.47 2.04 7.40
CA GLU A 234 -8.23 1.94 8.65
C GLU A 234 -9.03 3.22 8.93
N ASN A 235 -8.39 4.38 8.85
CA ASN A 235 -9.03 5.67 9.06
C ASN A 235 -10.19 5.91 8.06
N ILE A 236 -10.02 5.55 6.78
CA ILE A 236 -11.09 5.69 5.79
C ILE A 236 -12.28 4.81 6.15
N ILE A 237 -12.04 3.56 6.55
CA ILE A 237 -13.12 2.65 6.99
C ILE A 237 -13.84 3.24 8.21
N GLU A 238 -13.11 3.71 9.22
CA GLU A 238 -13.68 4.33 10.43
C GLU A 238 -14.50 5.59 10.12
N ILE A 239 -14.08 6.37 9.15
CA ILE A 239 -14.83 7.54 8.70
C ILE A 239 -16.13 7.14 8.02
N LEU A 240 -16.12 6.11 7.17
CA LEU A 240 -17.27 5.74 6.32
C LEU A 240 -18.26 4.81 7.02
N ARG A 241 -17.80 3.97 7.97
CA ARG A 241 -18.69 3.00 8.62
C ARG A 241 -19.81 3.65 9.42
N ASP A 242 -20.90 2.91 9.57
CA ASP A 242 -21.95 3.23 10.52
C ASP A 242 -21.39 3.12 11.95
N LYS A 243 -21.64 4.15 12.78
CA LYS A 243 -21.22 4.18 14.20
C LYS A 243 -22.32 3.66 15.15
N LYS A 244 -23.47 3.20 14.62
CA LYS A 244 -24.61 2.76 15.42
C LYS A 244 -24.55 1.28 15.78
N ASN A 245 -23.53 0.56 15.33
CA ASN A 245 -23.27 -0.86 15.65
C ASN A 245 -22.02 -1.05 16.48
#